data_65100f5c0995442880ac325a3bdec856
#
_entry.id   65100f5c0995442880ac325a3bdec856
#
_cell.length_a   1.000
_cell.length_b   1.000
_cell.length_c   1.000
_cell.angle_alpha   90.00
_cell.angle_beta   90.00
_cell.angle_gamma   90.00
#
_symmetry.space_group_name_H-M   'P 1'
#
loop_
_entity.id
_entity.type
_entity.pdbx_description
1 polymer ?
#
loop_
_entity_poly.entity_id
_entity_poly.type
_entity_poly.pdbx_seq_one_letter_code
_entity_poly.pdbx_strand_id
1 'polypeptide(L)'
;MKQSEALTIIDAGASAFITGAPGAGKTYVLNAAIREMRKNGLSVAVTASTGIAATHLNGQTIHSWSGVGVANALTDTLLKTIRARRGKRIKATDVLVLDEVSMIHAWLFDMVDEVCRKVRKNPAPFGGLQVVISGDFFQLPPVSTSMRNRDVFEPSQEFIESREKYAAAGKNPEGYITESFAWDALKPTVCYLTEQHRQDDGKLLDVLTDIRSGRVSDDDKQVLFGRIGEYPQDDEVAVHLFPTNAQADGLNNMQLAGIDAEPHEFVETEAGPKNLVDRLKKNMLAPERLVLKAGAAVMALRNDQEKQYVNGSVGRVLRFAPESKGGWPIVEFENGNIVTLKPAAWEMTDGETVLASVNQVPLRCAWGITIHKSQGMTLDAAVMDLRRTFAPGMGYVALSRVENLGGLYLEGISERAFSVSADAVLLDGSLREASRRASELLASDGTAAFVTNNAEDDSANQQEFNIFKNAADGVTNGVTGGVTEVVTEIDNDEFSFDDEF
;
A
#
# COMPACT_ATOMS: atom_id res chain seq x y z
N MET A 1 -12.86 14.00 12.48
CA MET A 1 -11.82 14.19 13.53
C MET A 1 -10.72 15.09 12.99
N LYS A 2 -10.14 15.96 13.80
CA LYS A 2 -8.98 16.78 13.45
C LYS A 2 -7.69 16.00 13.61
N GLN A 3 -6.63 16.43 12.91
CA GLN A 3 -5.29 15.82 13.01
C GLN A 3 -4.75 15.90 14.46
N SER A 4 -4.96 17.03 15.16
CA SER A 4 -4.54 17.20 16.54
C SER A 4 -5.24 16.25 17.53
N GLU A 5 -6.52 15.96 17.31
CA GLU A 5 -7.28 15.00 18.12
C GLU A 5 -6.74 13.58 17.94
N ALA A 6 -6.46 13.18 16.66
CA ALA A 6 -5.86 11.89 16.37
C ALA A 6 -4.48 11.72 17.02
N LEU A 7 -3.63 12.76 16.98
CA LEU A 7 -2.33 12.75 17.68
C LEU A 7 -2.50 12.59 19.18
N THR A 8 -3.43 13.33 19.80
CA THR A 8 -3.69 13.23 21.23
C THR A 8 -4.12 11.82 21.66
N ILE A 9 -4.98 11.15 20.86
CA ILE A 9 -5.41 9.76 21.11
C ILE A 9 -4.23 8.79 21.01
N ILE A 10 -3.39 8.94 19.99
CA ILE A 10 -2.23 8.08 19.76
C ILE A 10 -1.19 8.27 20.88
N ASP A 11 -0.92 9.51 21.29
CA ASP A 11 0.04 9.84 22.36
C ASP A 11 -0.44 9.37 23.74
N ALA A 12 -1.75 9.19 23.93
CA ALA A 12 -2.31 8.56 25.12
C ALA A 12 -2.05 7.03 25.21
N GLY A 13 -1.43 6.43 24.18
CA GLY A 13 -1.10 5.00 24.15
C GLY A 13 -2.17 4.12 23.51
N ALA A 14 -3.28 4.69 22.99
CA ALA A 14 -4.32 3.91 22.33
C ALA A 14 -3.83 3.34 21.00
N SER A 15 -4.25 2.10 20.69
CA SER A 15 -4.19 1.59 19.34
C SER A 15 -5.18 2.34 18.47
N ALA A 16 -4.76 2.80 17.27
CA ALA A 16 -5.55 3.70 16.45
C ALA A 16 -5.53 3.30 14.96
N PHE A 17 -6.64 3.59 14.27
CA PHE A 17 -6.74 3.49 12.81
C PHE A 17 -6.95 4.88 12.21
N ILE A 18 -5.93 5.39 11.54
CA ILE A 18 -5.93 6.69 10.86
C ILE A 18 -6.42 6.48 9.42
N THR A 19 -7.56 7.08 9.07
CA THR A 19 -8.13 7.02 7.72
C THR A 19 -8.66 8.37 7.29
N GLY A 20 -9.07 8.49 6.03
CA GLY A 20 -9.58 9.72 5.45
C GLY A 20 -9.25 9.84 3.96
N ALA A 21 -9.79 10.85 3.30
CA ALA A 21 -9.57 11.13 1.88
C ALA A 21 -8.09 11.42 1.57
N PRO A 22 -7.67 11.39 0.29
CA PRO A 22 -6.38 11.91 -0.14
C PRO A 22 -6.24 13.37 0.30
N GLY A 23 -5.05 13.76 0.78
CA GLY A 23 -4.84 15.13 1.27
C GLY A 23 -5.32 15.40 2.70
N ALA A 24 -6.02 14.48 3.37
CA ALA A 24 -6.46 14.67 4.77
C ALA A 24 -5.30 14.65 5.81
N GLY A 25 -4.06 14.41 5.35
CA GLY A 25 -2.88 14.47 6.21
C GLY A 25 -2.59 13.20 7.00
N LYS A 26 -3.04 12.01 6.54
CA LYS A 26 -2.73 10.72 7.18
C LYS A 26 -1.24 10.54 7.45
N THR A 27 -0.42 10.71 6.41
CA THR A 27 1.05 10.59 6.50
C THR A 27 1.67 11.64 7.41
N TYR A 28 1.11 12.86 7.46
CA TYR A 28 1.55 13.90 8.38
C TYR A 28 1.33 13.49 9.84
N VAL A 29 0.11 13.05 10.18
CA VAL A 29 -0.24 12.56 11.54
C VAL A 29 0.65 11.38 11.92
N LEU A 30 0.82 10.42 11.01
CA LEU A 30 1.63 9.23 11.25
C LEU A 30 3.11 9.59 11.53
N ASN A 31 3.71 10.47 10.72
CA ASN A 31 5.07 10.94 10.91
C ASN A 31 5.24 11.77 12.20
N ALA A 32 4.23 12.58 12.55
CA ALA A 32 4.24 13.35 13.78
C ALA A 32 4.20 12.42 15.01
N ALA A 33 3.29 11.44 15.01
CA ALA A 33 3.19 10.42 16.05
C ALA A 33 4.49 9.63 16.22
N ILE A 34 5.08 9.12 15.11
CA ILE A 34 6.36 8.39 15.13
C ILE A 34 7.48 9.23 15.78
N ARG A 35 7.56 10.52 15.44
CA ARG A 35 8.57 11.42 16.01
C ARG A 35 8.38 11.60 17.51
N GLU A 36 7.16 11.85 17.96
CA GLU A 36 6.86 12.08 19.38
C GLU A 36 7.08 10.81 20.21
N MET A 37 6.62 9.66 19.73
CA MET A 37 6.86 8.36 20.37
C MET A 37 8.35 8.06 20.54
N ARG A 38 9.18 8.30 19.51
CA ARG A 38 10.63 8.11 19.58
C ARG A 38 11.30 9.09 20.54
N LYS A 39 10.84 10.33 20.57
CA LYS A 39 11.31 11.35 21.53
C LYS A 39 11.00 10.95 22.96
N ASN A 40 9.86 10.29 23.20
CA ASN A 40 9.46 9.73 24.48
C ASN A 40 10.17 8.39 24.81
N GLY A 41 11.15 7.97 24.01
CA GLY A 41 11.98 6.78 24.25
C GLY A 41 11.35 5.47 23.83
N LEU A 42 10.20 5.47 23.13
CA LEU A 42 9.54 4.25 22.66
C LEU A 42 10.25 3.67 21.44
N SER A 43 10.37 2.34 21.42
CA SER A 43 10.87 1.58 20.27
C SER A 43 9.75 1.39 19.25
N VAL A 44 9.77 2.18 18.15
CA VAL A 44 8.74 2.19 17.12
C VAL A 44 9.17 1.37 15.92
N ALA A 45 8.46 0.28 15.65
CA ALA A 45 8.58 -0.48 14.41
C ALA A 45 7.69 0.14 13.34
N VAL A 46 8.30 0.76 12.35
CA VAL A 46 7.59 1.37 11.22
C VAL A 46 7.50 0.37 10.09
N THR A 47 6.26 0.03 9.71
CA THR A 47 5.99 -0.95 8.66
C THR A 47 4.93 -0.47 7.67
N ALA A 48 4.88 -1.09 6.48
CA ALA A 48 3.82 -0.87 5.50
C ALA A 48 3.49 -2.16 4.73
N SER A 49 2.42 -2.14 3.95
CA SER A 49 2.01 -3.27 3.10
C SER A 49 3.02 -3.57 2.00
N THR A 50 3.60 -2.55 1.37
CA THR A 50 4.52 -2.65 0.24
C THR A 50 5.90 -2.07 0.56
N GLY A 51 6.92 -2.46 -0.24
CA GLY A 51 8.27 -1.91 -0.10
C GLY A 51 8.33 -0.41 -0.36
N ILE A 52 7.59 0.07 -1.36
CA ILE A 52 7.54 1.50 -1.71
C ILE A 52 6.95 2.30 -0.54
N ALA A 53 5.77 1.93 -0.07
CA ALA A 53 5.12 2.60 1.06
C ALA A 53 5.99 2.57 2.33
N ALA A 54 6.62 1.43 2.63
CA ALA A 54 7.51 1.31 3.77
C ALA A 54 8.69 2.29 3.71
N THR A 55 9.17 2.56 2.51
CA THR A 55 10.36 3.41 2.31
C THR A 55 10.06 4.88 2.54
N HIS A 56 8.86 5.36 2.20
CA HIS A 56 8.42 6.74 2.49
C HIS A 56 8.47 7.08 3.99
N LEU A 57 8.31 6.07 4.83
CA LEU A 57 8.39 6.21 6.29
C LEU A 57 9.73 5.77 6.90
N ASN A 58 10.76 5.50 6.07
CA ASN A 58 12.02 4.88 6.51
C ASN A 58 11.78 3.59 7.31
N GLY A 59 10.83 2.79 6.88
CA GLY A 59 10.40 1.54 7.49
C GLY A 59 10.77 0.31 6.65
N GLN A 60 10.06 -0.79 6.91
CA GLN A 60 10.17 -2.04 6.17
C GLN A 60 8.77 -2.64 5.96
N THR A 61 8.63 -3.65 5.09
CA THR A 61 7.33 -4.29 4.94
C THR A 61 6.95 -5.07 6.20
N ILE A 62 5.63 -5.15 6.49
CA ILE A 62 5.12 -5.94 7.61
C ILE A 62 5.54 -7.41 7.50
N HIS A 63 5.62 -7.96 6.29
CA HIS A 63 6.10 -9.30 6.00
C HIS A 63 7.56 -9.51 6.46
N SER A 64 8.44 -8.52 6.25
CA SER A 64 9.83 -8.56 6.66
C SER A 64 9.99 -8.37 8.17
N TRP A 65 9.23 -7.44 8.75
CA TRP A 65 9.31 -7.14 10.18
C TRP A 65 8.84 -8.32 11.03
N SER A 66 7.69 -8.87 10.74
CA SER A 66 7.11 -10.02 11.44
C SER A 66 7.86 -11.32 11.18
N GLY A 67 8.52 -11.41 10.02
CA GLY A 67 9.21 -12.62 9.57
C GLY A 67 8.31 -13.65 8.90
N VAL A 68 7.02 -13.36 8.68
CA VAL A 68 6.09 -14.26 7.98
C VAL A 68 6.46 -14.43 6.51
N GLY A 69 7.14 -13.45 5.91
CA GLY A 69 7.56 -13.49 4.51
C GLY A 69 6.37 -13.69 3.57
N VAL A 70 6.45 -14.67 2.67
CA VAL A 70 5.40 -15.03 1.70
C VAL A 70 4.53 -16.21 2.16
N ALA A 71 4.63 -16.61 3.43
CA ALA A 71 3.82 -17.70 3.97
C ALA A 71 2.34 -17.27 4.04
N ASN A 72 1.46 -18.23 3.80
CA ASN A 72 0.00 -18.05 3.85
C ASN A 72 -0.64 -18.69 5.11
N ALA A 73 0.17 -19.33 5.95
CA ALA A 73 -0.22 -19.86 7.26
C ALA A 73 0.98 -19.88 8.21
N LEU A 74 0.72 -19.82 9.51
CA LEU A 74 1.75 -19.86 10.56
C LEU A 74 1.96 -21.29 11.05
N THR A 75 2.91 -21.99 10.43
CA THR A 75 3.32 -23.33 10.90
C THR A 75 4.25 -23.25 12.11
N ASP A 76 4.34 -24.32 12.89
CA ASP A 76 5.26 -24.40 14.03
C ASP A 76 6.72 -24.22 13.61
N THR A 77 7.10 -24.73 12.44
CA THR A 77 8.45 -24.56 11.89
C THR A 77 8.74 -23.09 11.54
N LEU A 78 7.80 -22.42 10.91
CA LEU A 78 7.91 -20.98 10.63
C LEU A 78 8.02 -20.18 11.92
N LEU A 79 7.17 -20.47 12.91
CA LEU A 79 7.19 -19.77 14.19
C LEU A 79 8.52 -19.98 14.95
N LYS A 80 9.11 -21.18 14.94
CA LYS A 80 10.45 -21.44 15.51
C LYS A 80 11.50 -20.57 14.82
N THR A 81 11.44 -20.48 13.49
CA THR A 81 12.34 -19.65 12.68
C THR A 81 12.18 -18.17 13.02
N ILE A 82 10.93 -17.68 13.10
CA ILE A 82 10.64 -16.29 13.48
C ILE A 82 11.17 -15.97 14.87
N ARG A 83 10.93 -16.86 15.85
CA ARG A 83 11.46 -16.68 17.22
C ARG A 83 12.98 -16.56 17.25
N ALA A 84 13.68 -17.37 16.47
CA ALA A 84 15.14 -17.33 16.40
C ALA A 84 15.66 -16.05 15.73
N ARG A 85 15.06 -15.66 14.59
CA ARG A 85 15.59 -14.60 13.72
C ARG A 85 15.02 -13.20 14.03
N ARG A 86 13.77 -13.12 14.49
CA ARG A 86 13.03 -11.86 14.69
C ARG A 86 12.59 -11.64 16.13
N GLY A 87 12.72 -12.67 16.98
CA GLY A 87 12.19 -12.64 18.34
C GLY A 87 12.74 -11.50 19.20
N LYS A 88 14.04 -11.17 19.09
CA LYS A 88 14.65 -10.04 19.81
C LYS A 88 14.01 -8.71 19.40
N ARG A 89 13.86 -8.48 18.10
CA ARG A 89 13.26 -7.26 17.55
C ARG A 89 11.80 -7.11 17.95
N ILE A 90 10.97 -8.16 17.78
CA ILE A 90 9.55 -8.13 18.13
C ILE A 90 9.35 -7.87 19.64
N LYS A 91 10.19 -8.45 20.50
CA LYS A 91 10.14 -8.22 21.95
C LYS A 91 10.57 -6.81 22.36
N ALA A 92 11.53 -6.23 21.65
CA ALA A 92 12.03 -4.89 21.92
C ALA A 92 11.14 -3.76 21.38
N THR A 93 10.12 -4.08 20.59
CA THR A 93 9.18 -3.11 20.03
C THR A 93 8.13 -2.76 21.07
N ASP A 94 7.81 -1.47 21.21
CA ASP A 94 6.71 -0.95 22.03
C ASP A 94 5.50 -0.60 21.17
N VAL A 95 5.74 -0.01 20.00
CA VAL A 95 4.70 0.43 19.07
C VAL A 95 4.94 -0.18 17.69
N LEU A 96 3.89 -0.77 17.12
CA LEU A 96 3.85 -1.23 15.73
C LEU A 96 3.04 -0.24 14.89
N VAL A 97 3.70 0.39 13.93
CA VAL A 97 3.07 1.25 12.92
C VAL A 97 2.89 0.43 11.64
N LEU A 98 1.68 0.43 11.07
CA LEU A 98 1.35 -0.25 9.81
C LEU A 98 0.63 0.70 8.86
N ASP A 99 1.33 1.14 7.81
CA ASP A 99 0.78 2.06 6.81
C ASP A 99 0.31 1.34 5.54
N GLU A 100 -0.51 2.03 4.73
CA GLU A 100 -1.11 1.55 3.47
C GLU A 100 -1.82 0.19 3.63
N VAL A 101 -2.66 0.10 4.68
CA VAL A 101 -3.25 -1.17 5.12
C VAL A 101 -4.34 -1.70 4.18
N SER A 102 -4.82 -0.90 3.21
CA SER A 102 -5.83 -1.34 2.23
C SER A 102 -5.45 -2.59 1.46
N MET A 103 -4.16 -2.86 1.30
CA MET A 103 -3.62 -4.02 0.56
C MET A 103 -3.30 -5.23 1.47
N ILE A 104 -3.60 -5.15 2.77
CA ILE A 104 -3.35 -6.24 3.72
C ILE A 104 -4.59 -7.10 3.85
N HIS A 105 -4.44 -8.41 3.58
CA HIS A 105 -5.48 -9.38 3.82
C HIS A 105 -5.78 -9.58 5.31
N ALA A 106 -7.02 -9.88 5.64
CA ALA A 106 -7.45 -10.19 7.00
C ALA A 106 -6.63 -11.34 7.62
N TRP A 107 -6.42 -12.44 6.85
CA TRP A 107 -5.62 -13.57 7.33
C TRP A 107 -4.16 -13.22 7.63
N LEU A 108 -3.57 -12.27 6.88
CA LEU A 108 -2.19 -11.82 7.14
C LEU A 108 -2.12 -11.00 8.43
N PHE A 109 -3.11 -10.15 8.66
CA PHE A 109 -3.20 -9.35 9.89
C PHE A 109 -3.33 -10.24 11.13
N ASP A 110 -4.18 -11.29 11.06
CA ASP A 110 -4.28 -12.31 12.10
C ASP A 110 -2.97 -13.07 12.32
N MET A 111 -2.29 -13.44 11.23
CA MET A 111 -1.02 -14.15 11.34
C MET A 111 0.06 -13.29 12.02
N VAL A 112 0.10 -11.99 11.77
CA VAL A 112 1.02 -11.06 12.43
C VAL A 112 0.68 -10.91 13.92
N ASP A 113 -0.61 -10.80 14.26
CA ASP A 113 -1.07 -10.78 15.66
C ASP A 113 -0.62 -12.03 16.40
N GLU A 114 -0.86 -13.21 15.82
CA GLU A 114 -0.48 -14.50 16.41
C GLU A 114 1.03 -14.61 16.63
N VAL A 115 1.84 -14.16 15.65
CA VAL A 115 3.31 -14.09 15.81
C VAL A 115 3.68 -13.21 17.00
N CYS A 116 3.09 -12.01 17.11
CA CYS A 116 3.38 -11.10 18.21
C CYS A 116 3.02 -11.72 19.56
N ARG A 117 1.81 -12.30 19.71
CA ARG A 117 1.38 -12.98 20.95
C ARG A 117 2.33 -14.12 21.34
N LYS A 118 2.64 -15.00 20.39
CA LYS A 118 3.51 -16.17 20.63
C LYS A 118 4.96 -15.81 20.93
N VAL A 119 5.50 -14.77 20.27
CA VAL A 119 6.89 -14.33 20.49
C VAL A 119 7.04 -13.56 21.79
N ARG A 120 6.13 -12.65 22.10
CA ARG A 120 6.12 -11.84 23.32
C ARG A 120 5.64 -12.60 24.56
N LYS A 121 5.02 -13.78 24.34
CA LYS A 121 4.38 -14.60 25.38
C LYS A 121 3.30 -13.80 26.16
N ASN A 122 2.53 -13.01 25.44
CA ASN A 122 1.46 -12.19 25.98
C ASN A 122 0.19 -12.47 25.13
N PRO A 123 -0.95 -12.88 25.75
CA PRO A 123 -2.19 -13.20 25.05
C PRO A 123 -2.97 -11.97 24.56
N ALA A 124 -2.63 -10.75 25.02
CA ALA A 124 -3.24 -9.52 24.56
C ALA A 124 -3.04 -9.32 23.05
N PRO A 125 -3.91 -8.58 22.35
CA PRO A 125 -3.78 -8.28 20.92
C PRO A 125 -2.38 -7.78 20.60
N PHE A 126 -1.79 -8.32 19.52
CA PHE A 126 -0.41 -8.06 19.09
C PHE A 126 0.64 -8.25 20.21
N GLY A 127 0.35 -9.13 21.18
CA GLY A 127 1.25 -9.34 22.32
C GLY A 127 1.40 -8.11 23.21
N GLY A 128 0.38 -7.26 23.30
CA GLY A 128 0.37 -6.03 24.09
C GLY A 128 1.16 -4.87 23.48
N LEU A 129 1.39 -4.87 22.15
CA LEU A 129 1.91 -3.71 21.44
C LEU A 129 0.81 -2.66 21.27
N GLN A 130 1.16 -1.38 21.36
CA GLN A 130 0.32 -0.35 20.74
C GLN A 130 0.43 -0.50 19.21
N VAL A 131 -0.72 -0.52 18.51
CA VAL A 131 -0.76 -0.65 17.05
C VAL A 131 -1.37 0.59 16.43
N VAL A 132 -0.59 1.31 15.63
CA VAL A 132 -1.04 2.48 14.88
C VAL A 132 -1.14 2.11 13.41
N ILE A 133 -2.36 2.06 12.91
CA ILE A 133 -2.70 1.62 11.56
C ILE A 133 -3.06 2.84 10.73
N SER A 134 -2.61 2.90 9.47
CA SER A 134 -2.98 3.98 8.54
C SER A 134 -3.35 3.41 7.18
N GLY A 135 -4.37 3.98 6.54
CA GLY A 135 -4.76 3.60 5.20
C GLY A 135 -6.11 4.15 4.76
N ASP A 136 -6.47 3.83 3.53
CA ASP A 136 -7.71 4.23 2.89
C ASP A 136 -8.30 3.05 2.11
N PHE A 137 -9.38 2.45 2.61
CA PHE A 137 -10.01 1.28 1.99
C PHE A 137 -10.63 1.54 0.61
N PHE A 138 -10.77 2.79 0.20
CA PHE A 138 -11.18 3.13 -1.16
C PHE A 138 -10.04 3.05 -2.17
N GLN A 139 -8.80 2.94 -1.71
CA GLN A 139 -7.66 2.63 -2.56
C GLN A 139 -7.67 1.17 -2.98
N LEU A 140 -6.55 0.67 -3.51
CA LEU A 140 -6.48 -0.69 -4.00
C LEU A 140 -6.75 -1.71 -2.89
N PRO A 141 -7.69 -2.64 -3.09
CA PRO A 141 -7.94 -3.73 -2.15
C PRO A 141 -6.80 -4.76 -2.15
N PRO A 142 -6.79 -5.70 -1.19
CA PRO A 142 -5.87 -6.82 -1.21
C PRO A 142 -6.04 -7.63 -2.51
N VAL A 143 -4.92 -8.07 -3.09
CA VAL A 143 -4.95 -8.87 -4.33
C VAL A 143 -5.19 -10.32 -3.96
N SER A 144 -6.31 -10.89 -4.41
CA SER A 144 -6.68 -12.28 -4.13
C SER A 144 -5.59 -13.27 -4.55
N THR A 145 -5.18 -14.11 -3.62
CA THR A 145 -4.18 -15.17 -3.83
C THR A 145 -4.71 -16.32 -4.68
N SER A 146 -6.04 -16.43 -4.84
CA SER A 146 -6.69 -17.50 -5.61
C SER A 146 -6.38 -17.44 -7.11
N MET A 147 -6.00 -16.27 -7.64
CA MET A 147 -5.59 -16.13 -9.04
C MET A 147 -4.12 -16.49 -9.29
N ARG A 148 -3.28 -16.52 -8.26
CA ARG A 148 -1.81 -16.70 -8.43
C ARG A 148 -1.31 -18.15 -8.40
N ASN A 149 -2.06 -19.12 -7.87
CA ASN A 149 -1.52 -20.47 -7.59
C ASN A 149 -2.55 -21.59 -7.73
N ARG A 150 -3.26 -21.71 -8.85
CA ARG A 150 -4.17 -22.87 -9.06
C ARG A 150 -3.45 -24.21 -9.30
N ASP A 151 -2.15 -24.21 -9.63
CA ASP A 151 -1.55 -25.43 -10.20
C ASP A 151 -0.41 -26.09 -9.40
N VAL A 152 0.03 -25.58 -8.22
CA VAL A 152 1.27 -26.14 -7.61
C VAL A 152 1.25 -26.29 -6.08
N PHE A 153 0.19 -25.98 -5.35
CA PHE A 153 0.29 -25.97 -3.89
C PHE A 153 -0.77 -26.88 -3.22
N GLU A 154 -0.33 -27.97 -2.61
CA GLU A 154 -1.14 -28.65 -1.59
C GLU A 154 -1.20 -27.72 -0.36
N PRO A 155 -2.39 -27.23 0.04
CA PRO A 155 -2.51 -26.35 1.19
C PRO A 155 -2.10 -27.09 2.47
N SER A 156 -1.33 -26.43 3.34
CA SER A 156 -1.00 -27.01 4.65
C SER A 156 -2.25 -27.12 5.53
N GLN A 157 -2.19 -28.02 6.52
CA GLN A 157 -3.31 -28.21 7.46
C GLN A 157 -3.66 -26.90 8.18
N GLU A 158 -2.67 -26.13 8.59
CA GLU A 158 -2.87 -24.83 9.25
C GLU A 158 -3.53 -23.80 8.31
N PHE A 159 -3.25 -23.87 6.99
CA PHE A 159 -3.94 -23.03 6.02
C PHE A 159 -5.43 -23.38 5.95
N ILE A 160 -5.76 -24.68 5.86
CA ILE A 160 -7.15 -25.17 5.81
C ILE A 160 -7.90 -24.75 7.07
N GLU A 161 -7.35 -25.04 8.25
CA GLU A 161 -7.94 -24.68 9.54
C GLU A 161 -8.19 -23.18 9.68
N SER A 162 -7.25 -22.34 9.23
CA SER A 162 -7.43 -20.90 9.20
C SER A 162 -8.63 -20.49 8.34
N ARG A 163 -8.79 -21.06 7.14
CA ARG A 163 -9.91 -20.74 6.24
C ARG A 163 -11.25 -21.25 6.78
N GLU A 164 -11.29 -22.42 7.38
CA GLU A 164 -12.47 -22.96 8.03
C GLU A 164 -12.93 -22.09 9.20
N LYS A 165 -11.99 -21.57 10.01
CA LYS A 165 -12.28 -20.62 11.09
C LYS A 165 -12.97 -19.36 10.58
N TYR A 166 -12.48 -18.78 9.47
CA TYR A 166 -13.11 -17.62 8.84
C TYR A 166 -14.51 -17.94 8.31
N ALA A 167 -14.67 -19.08 7.62
CA ALA A 167 -15.96 -19.52 7.09
C ALA A 167 -16.99 -19.74 8.21
N ALA A 168 -16.59 -20.37 9.31
CA ALA A 168 -17.45 -20.59 10.48
C ALA A 168 -17.92 -19.29 11.15
N ALA A 169 -17.10 -18.23 11.06
CA ALA A 169 -17.43 -16.90 11.60
C ALA A 169 -18.15 -15.99 10.59
N GLY A 170 -18.41 -16.46 9.37
CA GLY A 170 -18.99 -15.63 8.30
C GLY A 170 -18.10 -14.48 7.85
N LYS A 171 -16.77 -14.60 8.01
CA LYS A 171 -15.78 -13.58 7.68
C LYS A 171 -15.03 -13.94 6.40
N ASN A 172 -14.50 -12.91 5.70
CA ASN A 172 -13.72 -13.08 4.48
C ASN A 172 -12.21 -13.01 4.78
N PRO A 173 -11.45 -14.10 4.70
CA PRO A 173 -10.00 -14.07 4.92
C PRO A 173 -9.25 -13.24 3.89
N GLU A 174 -9.75 -13.14 2.64
CA GLU A 174 -9.17 -12.35 1.55
C GLU A 174 -9.65 -10.89 1.57
N GLY A 175 -10.52 -10.52 2.51
CA GLY A 175 -11.04 -9.17 2.69
C GLY A 175 -10.04 -8.23 3.38
N TYR A 176 -10.54 -7.04 3.71
CA TYR A 176 -9.78 -6.05 4.47
C TYR A 176 -9.45 -6.54 5.89
N ILE A 177 -8.51 -5.87 6.55
CA ILE A 177 -8.13 -6.18 7.95
C ILE A 177 -9.31 -6.10 8.92
N THR A 178 -10.37 -5.37 8.60
CA THR A 178 -11.62 -5.31 9.38
C THR A 178 -12.36 -6.66 9.44
N GLU A 179 -12.06 -7.57 8.52
CA GLU A 179 -12.56 -8.94 8.54
C GLU A 179 -11.73 -9.88 9.45
N SER A 180 -10.58 -9.42 9.98
CA SER A 180 -9.72 -10.24 10.83
C SER A 180 -10.25 -10.36 12.27
N PHE A 181 -9.91 -11.46 12.94
CA PHE A 181 -10.15 -11.63 14.38
C PHE A 181 -9.25 -10.70 15.21
N ALA A 182 -8.06 -10.37 14.68
CA ALA A 182 -7.14 -9.45 15.32
C ALA A 182 -7.70 -8.04 15.39
N TRP A 183 -8.43 -7.59 14.36
CA TRP A 183 -9.13 -6.31 14.36
C TRP A 183 -10.20 -6.25 15.46
N ASP A 184 -11.05 -7.29 15.53
CA ASP A 184 -12.09 -7.37 16.56
C ASP A 184 -11.51 -7.40 17.98
N ALA A 185 -10.36 -8.07 18.16
CA ALA A 185 -9.69 -8.12 19.46
C ALA A 185 -8.95 -6.83 19.81
N LEU A 186 -8.33 -6.17 18.83
CA LEU A 186 -7.56 -4.92 19.01
C LEU A 186 -8.47 -3.73 19.26
N LYS A 187 -9.63 -3.66 18.60
CA LYS A 187 -10.61 -2.55 18.67
C LYS A 187 -9.93 -1.19 18.54
N PRO A 188 -9.20 -0.91 17.44
CA PRO A 188 -8.45 0.32 17.33
C PRO A 188 -9.40 1.52 17.30
N THR A 189 -9.04 2.59 17.99
CA THR A 189 -9.78 3.86 17.93
C THR A 189 -9.73 4.41 16.51
N VAL A 190 -10.87 4.62 15.88
CA VAL A 190 -10.95 5.14 14.52
C VAL A 190 -10.73 6.65 14.50
N CYS A 191 -9.69 7.08 13.82
CA CYS A 191 -9.34 8.48 13.58
C CYS A 191 -9.60 8.83 12.12
N TYR A 192 -10.88 9.13 11.77
CA TYR A 192 -11.27 9.53 10.43
C TYR A 192 -10.99 11.01 10.23
N LEU A 193 -9.92 11.35 9.51
CA LEU A 193 -9.50 12.72 9.29
C LEU A 193 -10.41 13.43 8.29
N THR A 194 -10.88 14.62 8.66
CA THR A 194 -11.78 15.44 7.85
C THR A 194 -11.17 16.78 7.42
N GLU A 195 -9.99 17.12 7.96
CA GLU A 195 -9.29 18.34 7.54
C GLU A 195 -8.69 18.14 6.15
N GLN A 196 -8.78 19.17 5.32
CA GLN A 196 -8.21 19.21 3.98
C GLN A 196 -7.12 20.28 3.96
N HIS A 197 -5.93 19.90 3.54
CA HIS A 197 -4.76 20.79 3.53
C HIS A 197 -4.19 21.01 2.12
N ARG A 198 -4.84 20.46 1.08
CA ARG A 198 -4.46 20.73 -0.30
C ARG A 198 -5.00 22.09 -0.72
N GLN A 199 -4.14 22.95 -1.26
CA GLN A 199 -4.49 24.22 -1.91
C GLN A 199 -4.90 23.93 -3.36
N ASP A 200 -6.09 23.38 -3.56
CA ASP A 200 -6.64 23.11 -4.89
C ASP A 200 -7.83 24.04 -5.16
N ASP A 201 -8.18 24.21 -6.44
CA ASP A 201 -9.42 24.86 -6.88
C ASP A 201 -10.70 24.09 -6.45
N GLY A 202 -10.55 22.99 -5.73
CA GLY A 202 -11.59 22.16 -5.17
C GLY A 202 -12.15 21.10 -6.13
N LYS A 203 -12.09 21.31 -7.44
CA LYS A 203 -12.77 20.46 -8.43
C LYS A 203 -12.30 19.01 -8.45
N LEU A 204 -10.99 18.77 -8.44
CA LEU A 204 -10.45 17.39 -8.40
C LEU A 204 -10.83 16.70 -7.09
N LEU A 205 -10.80 17.44 -5.97
CA LEU A 205 -11.17 16.92 -4.67
C LEU A 205 -12.64 16.54 -4.60
N ASP A 206 -13.53 17.37 -5.19
CA ASP A 206 -14.96 17.09 -5.28
C ASP A 206 -15.20 15.80 -6.06
N VAL A 207 -14.60 15.66 -7.25
CA VAL A 207 -14.65 14.43 -8.05
C VAL A 207 -14.14 13.21 -7.28
N LEU A 208 -13.00 13.32 -6.58
CA LEU A 208 -12.46 12.23 -5.76
C LEU A 208 -13.39 11.86 -4.59
N THR A 209 -14.07 12.85 -4.02
CA THR A 209 -15.05 12.64 -2.94
C THR A 209 -16.27 11.91 -3.45
N ASP A 210 -16.77 12.25 -4.65
CA ASP A 210 -17.91 11.61 -5.27
C ASP A 210 -17.59 10.20 -5.78
N ILE A 211 -16.40 9.97 -6.33
CA ILE A 211 -15.90 8.61 -6.61
C ILE A 211 -15.88 7.77 -5.32
N ARG A 212 -15.33 8.32 -4.23
CA ARG A 212 -15.28 7.66 -2.94
C ARG A 212 -16.67 7.33 -2.38
N SER A 213 -17.64 8.21 -2.59
CA SER A 213 -19.01 7.97 -2.14
C SER A 213 -19.82 7.05 -3.05
N GLY A 214 -19.26 6.63 -4.20
CA GLY A 214 -19.96 5.87 -5.22
C GLY A 214 -21.07 6.66 -5.93
N ARG A 215 -21.02 8.00 -5.92
CA ARG A 215 -22.04 8.90 -6.46
C ARG A 215 -21.49 9.86 -7.50
N VAL A 216 -20.78 9.31 -8.47
CA VAL A 216 -20.18 10.09 -9.57
C VAL A 216 -21.28 10.63 -10.48
N SER A 217 -21.37 11.94 -10.58
CA SER A 217 -22.31 12.64 -11.45
C SER A 217 -21.77 12.77 -12.90
N ASP A 218 -22.64 13.17 -13.82
CA ASP A 218 -22.20 13.49 -15.18
C ASP A 218 -21.31 14.73 -15.21
N ASP A 219 -21.50 15.68 -14.29
CA ASP A 219 -20.66 16.87 -14.15
C ASP A 219 -19.24 16.47 -13.71
N ASP A 220 -19.09 15.54 -12.78
CA ASP A 220 -17.78 14.99 -12.36
C ASP A 220 -17.06 14.33 -13.54
N LYS A 221 -17.79 13.55 -14.33
CA LYS A 221 -17.25 12.93 -15.54
C LYS A 221 -16.81 13.98 -16.56
N GLN A 222 -17.58 15.05 -16.76
CA GLN A 222 -17.21 16.13 -17.67
C GLN A 222 -15.94 16.86 -17.22
N VAL A 223 -15.74 17.08 -15.93
CA VAL A 223 -14.49 17.65 -15.39
C VAL A 223 -13.28 16.81 -15.81
N LEU A 224 -13.37 15.48 -15.68
CA LEU A 224 -12.30 14.57 -16.10
C LEU A 224 -12.18 14.42 -17.61
N PHE A 225 -13.30 14.34 -18.33
CA PHE A 225 -13.29 14.26 -19.79
C PHE A 225 -12.67 15.50 -20.44
N GLY A 226 -12.81 16.68 -19.81
CA GLY A 226 -12.14 17.90 -20.23
C GLY A 226 -10.61 17.83 -20.14
N ARG A 227 -10.05 16.82 -19.49
CA ARG A 227 -8.59 16.57 -19.41
C ARG A 227 -8.10 15.53 -20.42
N ILE A 228 -9.01 14.94 -21.21
CA ILE A 228 -8.64 13.96 -22.26
C ILE A 228 -8.09 14.72 -23.47
N GLY A 229 -6.88 14.33 -23.90
CA GLY A 229 -6.19 14.94 -25.04
C GLY A 229 -5.43 16.22 -24.70
N GLU A 230 -5.44 16.63 -23.43
CA GLU A 230 -4.50 17.60 -22.91
C GLU A 230 -3.16 16.91 -22.63
N TYR A 231 -2.06 17.62 -22.86
CA TYR A 231 -0.71 17.10 -22.68
C TYR A 231 0.15 18.08 -21.91
N PRO A 232 1.16 17.57 -21.15
CA PRO A 232 2.14 18.43 -20.49
C PRO A 232 2.85 19.34 -21.51
N GLN A 233 3.28 20.52 -21.07
CA GLN A 233 4.12 21.38 -21.89
C GLN A 233 5.52 20.78 -22.04
N ASP A 234 6.28 21.19 -23.06
CA ASP A 234 7.56 20.57 -23.44
C ASP A 234 8.60 20.53 -22.30
N ASP A 235 8.52 21.43 -21.33
CA ASP A 235 9.39 21.53 -20.17
C ASP A 235 8.85 20.85 -18.91
N GLU A 236 7.57 20.41 -18.93
CA GLU A 236 6.92 19.75 -17.81
C GLU A 236 7.24 18.25 -17.78
N VAL A 237 7.82 17.79 -16.70
CA VAL A 237 8.10 16.36 -16.49
C VAL A 237 6.84 15.69 -15.91
N ALA A 238 6.14 14.92 -16.72
CA ALA A 238 4.99 14.14 -16.28
C ALA A 238 5.25 12.64 -16.35
N VAL A 239 4.91 11.93 -15.29
CA VAL A 239 5.02 10.47 -15.23
C VAL A 239 3.76 9.83 -15.80
N HIS A 240 3.89 8.85 -16.69
CA HIS A 240 2.74 8.10 -17.21
C HIS A 240 2.31 6.99 -16.24
N LEU A 241 1.04 6.97 -15.86
CA LEU A 241 0.44 5.96 -14.99
C LEU A 241 -0.39 4.96 -15.80
N PHE A 242 -0.06 3.68 -15.66
CA PHE A 242 -0.71 2.59 -16.37
C PHE A 242 -1.33 1.54 -15.44
N PRO A 243 -2.41 0.89 -15.84
CA PRO A 243 -2.97 -0.25 -15.12
C PRO A 243 -2.03 -1.45 -15.01
N THR A 244 -1.23 -1.73 -16.04
CA THR A 244 -0.42 -2.95 -16.15
C THR A 244 1.08 -2.67 -16.34
N ASN A 245 1.93 -3.63 -15.93
CA ASN A 245 3.37 -3.55 -16.16
C ASN A 245 3.71 -3.51 -17.66
N ALA A 246 3.04 -4.33 -18.48
CA ALA A 246 3.33 -4.40 -19.92
C ALA A 246 3.18 -3.04 -20.62
N GLN A 247 2.18 -2.24 -20.24
CA GLN A 247 2.00 -0.89 -20.79
C GLN A 247 3.13 0.05 -20.33
N ALA A 248 3.46 0.04 -19.03
CA ALA A 248 4.53 0.86 -18.48
C ALA A 248 5.89 0.52 -19.11
N ASP A 249 6.22 -0.77 -19.20
CA ASP A 249 7.47 -1.24 -19.77
C ASP A 249 7.53 -0.98 -21.30
N GLY A 250 6.39 -1.10 -21.99
CA GLY A 250 6.28 -0.73 -23.41
C GLY A 250 6.64 0.74 -23.67
N LEU A 251 6.10 1.68 -22.88
CA LEU A 251 6.45 3.09 -22.97
C LEU A 251 7.93 3.31 -22.63
N ASN A 252 8.41 2.76 -21.51
CA ASN A 252 9.79 2.90 -21.09
C ASN A 252 10.78 2.43 -22.16
N ASN A 253 10.52 1.29 -22.78
CA ASN A 253 11.35 0.74 -23.84
C ASN A 253 11.32 1.62 -25.11
N MET A 254 10.16 2.12 -25.50
CA MET A 254 9.99 3.01 -26.64
C MET A 254 10.76 4.34 -26.43
N GLN A 255 10.59 4.96 -25.29
CA GLN A 255 11.25 6.22 -24.94
C GLN A 255 12.78 6.04 -24.87
N LEU A 256 13.25 4.96 -24.25
CA LEU A 256 14.66 4.66 -24.17
C LEU A 256 15.28 4.41 -25.53
N ALA A 257 14.55 3.72 -26.45
CA ALA A 257 15.00 3.49 -27.82
C ALA A 257 15.13 4.81 -28.60
N GLY A 258 14.22 5.76 -28.37
CA GLY A 258 14.21 7.07 -29.04
C GLY A 258 15.34 8.01 -28.64
N ILE A 259 16.07 7.76 -27.55
CA ILE A 259 17.21 8.59 -27.16
C ILE A 259 18.41 8.29 -28.07
N ASP A 260 18.94 9.32 -28.73
CA ASP A 260 20.18 9.23 -29.54
C ASP A 260 21.42 9.37 -28.65
N ALA A 261 21.72 8.31 -27.88
CA ALA A 261 22.90 8.20 -27.04
C ALA A 261 23.32 6.72 -26.91
N GLU A 262 24.59 6.48 -26.60
CA GLU A 262 25.08 5.11 -26.37
C GLU A 262 24.38 4.45 -25.18
N PRO A 263 23.93 3.20 -25.33
CA PRO A 263 23.34 2.44 -24.22
C PRO A 263 24.43 1.91 -23.28
N HIS A 264 24.21 2.10 -21.98
CA HIS A 264 24.99 1.48 -20.92
C HIS A 264 24.17 0.40 -20.24
N GLU A 265 24.74 -0.79 -20.13
CA GLU A 265 24.08 -1.96 -19.58
C GLU A 265 24.66 -2.36 -18.22
N PHE A 266 23.78 -2.60 -17.28
CA PHE A 266 24.11 -3.07 -15.94
C PHE A 266 23.38 -4.38 -15.71
N VAL A 267 24.16 -5.45 -15.59
CA VAL A 267 23.66 -6.80 -15.30
C VAL A 267 23.81 -7.06 -13.81
N GLU A 268 22.77 -7.57 -13.19
CA GLU A 268 22.81 -7.91 -11.77
C GLU A 268 23.84 -9.02 -11.49
N THR A 269 24.34 -9.06 -10.28
CA THR A 269 25.18 -10.14 -9.79
C THR A 269 24.52 -10.85 -8.62
N GLU A 270 24.57 -12.17 -8.63
CA GLU A 270 23.87 -13.03 -7.69
C GLU A 270 24.86 -13.78 -6.80
N ALA A 271 24.50 -14.01 -5.54
CA ALA A 271 25.24 -14.89 -4.63
C ALA A 271 24.27 -15.65 -3.71
N GLY A 272 24.56 -16.92 -3.49
CA GLY A 272 23.76 -17.83 -2.65
C GLY A 272 22.97 -18.88 -3.44
N PRO A 273 22.19 -19.73 -2.75
CA PRO A 273 21.38 -20.77 -3.37
C PRO A 273 20.31 -20.19 -4.31
N LYS A 274 20.16 -20.81 -5.51
CA LYS A 274 19.29 -20.30 -6.57
C LYS A 274 17.84 -20.06 -6.11
N ASN A 275 17.26 -20.97 -5.34
CA ASN A 275 15.90 -20.83 -4.82
C ASN A 275 15.71 -19.62 -3.90
N LEU A 276 16.74 -19.17 -3.19
CA LEU A 276 16.72 -17.97 -2.36
C LEU A 276 16.93 -16.71 -3.20
N VAL A 277 17.80 -16.79 -4.20
CA VAL A 277 18.00 -15.71 -5.19
C VAL A 277 16.74 -15.46 -5.96
N ASP A 278 16.09 -16.48 -6.53
CA ASP A 278 14.83 -16.38 -7.27
C ASP A 278 13.72 -15.74 -6.40
N ARG A 279 13.71 -16.06 -5.10
CA ARG A 279 12.78 -15.46 -4.14
C ARG A 279 13.09 -13.98 -3.87
N LEU A 280 14.37 -13.59 -3.82
CA LEU A 280 14.77 -12.18 -3.74
C LEU A 280 14.33 -11.41 -4.98
N LYS A 281 14.57 -11.96 -6.17
CA LYS A 281 14.26 -11.34 -7.46
C LYS A 281 12.76 -11.06 -7.62
N LYS A 282 11.89 -11.97 -7.20
CA LYS A 282 10.43 -11.75 -7.22
C LYS A 282 9.96 -10.52 -6.43
N ASN A 283 10.74 -10.10 -5.44
CA ASN A 283 10.44 -8.93 -4.60
C ASN A 283 11.27 -7.70 -4.95
N MET A 284 12.21 -7.83 -5.91
CA MET A 284 12.99 -6.70 -6.42
C MET A 284 12.22 -6.00 -7.53
N LEU A 285 12.29 -4.68 -7.53
CA LEU A 285 11.76 -3.84 -8.61
C LEU A 285 12.86 -3.52 -9.64
N ALA A 286 14.13 -3.78 -9.30
CA ALA A 286 15.24 -3.59 -10.21
C ALA A 286 15.24 -4.69 -11.28
N PRO A 287 15.40 -4.33 -12.57
CA PRO A 287 15.47 -5.31 -13.64
C PRO A 287 16.79 -6.08 -13.58
N GLU A 288 16.77 -7.36 -13.95
CA GLU A 288 17.98 -8.20 -14.06
C GLU A 288 19.01 -7.57 -14.99
N ARG A 289 18.52 -6.99 -16.06
CA ARG A 289 19.29 -6.27 -17.06
C ARG A 289 18.76 -4.85 -17.18
N LEU A 290 19.46 -3.90 -16.60
CA LEU A 290 19.13 -2.48 -16.66
C LEU A 290 19.90 -1.82 -17.81
N VAL A 291 19.19 -1.32 -18.80
CA VAL A 291 19.77 -0.53 -19.90
C VAL A 291 19.40 0.94 -19.68
N LEU A 292 20.38 1.82 -19.68
CA LEU A 292 20.20 3.25 -19.54
C LEU A 292 20.97 4.01 -20.63
N LYS A 293 20.48 5.20 -20.96
CA LYS A 293 21.15 6.16 -21.85
C LYS A 293 21.20 7.52 -21.15
N ALA A 294 22.17 8.36 -21.50
CA ALA A 294 22.15 9.76 -21.06
C ALA A 294 20.84 10.42 -21.54
N GLY A 295 20.16 11.14 -20.66
CA GLY A 295 18.82 11.70 -20.90
C GLY A 295 17.67 10.81 -20.44
N ALA A 296 17.91 9.55 -20.05
CA ALA A 296 16.84 8.64 -19.62
C ALA A 296 16.20 9.11 -18.30
N ALA A 297 14.86 9.12 -18.28
CA ALA A 297 14.11 9.31 -17.04
C ALA A 297 14.20 8.03 -16.20
N VAL A 298 14.53 8.16 -14.93
CA VAL A 298 14.75 7.03 -14.02
C VAL A 298 14.10 7.28 -12.66
N MET A 299 13.80 6.19 -11.97
CA MET A 299 13.32 6.20 -10.59
C MET A 299 14.28 5.42 -9.71
N ALA A 300 14.59 5.97 -8.54
CA ALA A 300 15.34 5.26 -7.50
C ALA A 300 14.49 4.17 -6.84
N LEU A 301 15.10 3.01 -6.61
CA LEU A 301 14.45 1.82 -6.04
C LEU A 301 14.86 1.55 -4.59
N ARG A 302 15.68 2.42 -4.00
CA ARG A 302 16.12 2.34 -2.60
C ARG A 302 16.31 3.74 -2.03
N ASN A 303 16.32 3.84 -0.70
CA ASN A 303 16.75 5.05 -0.01
C ASN A 303 18.27 5.17 -0.06
N ASP A 304 18.74 6.38 -0.26
CA ASP A 304 20.13 6.73 -0.04
C ASP A 304 20.44 6.85 1.46
N GLN A 305 21.63 6.39 1.86
CA GLN A 305 22.07 6.49 3.25
C GLN A 305 22.33 7.94 3.68
N GLU A 306 22.78 8.79 2.75
CA GLU A 306 23.02 10.22 2.97
C GLU A 306 21.77 11.08 2.74
N LYS A 307 20.62 10.42 2.45
CA LYS A 307 19.32 11.07 2.21
C LYS A 307 19.30 12.04 1.03
N GLN A 308 20.17 11.85 0.03
CA GLN A 308 20.18 12.65 -1.17
C GLN A 308 18.99 12.34 -2.10
N TYR A 309 18.46 11.11 -2.02
CA TYR A 309 17.23 10.65 -2.67
C TYR A 309 16.55 9.57 -1.82
N VAL A 310 15.30 9.33 -2.12
CA VAL A 310 14.52 8.24 -1.49
C VAL A 310 14.00 7.28 -2.57
N ASN A 311 13.52 6.12 -2.18
CA ASN A 311 12.85 5.20 -3.09
C ASN A 311 11.61 5.89 -3.68
N GLY A 312 11.45 5.82 -5.01
CA GLY A 312 10.41 6.56 -5.72
C GLY A 312 10.85 7.93 -6.22
N SER A 313 12.01 8.46 -5.78
CA SER A 313 12.55 9.72 -6.35
C SER A 313 12.77 9.57 -7.84
N VAL A 314 12.19 10.47 -8.62
CA VAL A 314 12.35 10.54 -10.08
C VAL A 314 13.52 11.47 -10.40
N GLY A 315 14.21 11.19 -11.48
CA GLY A 315 15.34 11.97 -11.96
C GLY A 315 15.71 11.63 -13.39
N ARG A 316 16.76 12.27 -13.88
CA ARG A 316 17.28 12.08 -15.24
C ARG A 316 18.75 11.67 -15.20
N VAL A 317 19.12 10.69 -16.01
CA VAL A 317 20.54 10.33 -16.21
C VAL A 317 21.23 11.46 -16.97
N LEU A 318 22.15 12.16 -16.31
CA LEU A 318 22.93 13.22 -16.97
C LEU A 318 24.03 12.65 -17.86
N ARG A 319 24.78 11.70 -17.31
CA ARG A 319 25.93 11.05 -17.95
C ARG A 319 26.33 9.81 -17.15
N PHE A 320 27.35 9.13 -17.63
CA PHE A 320 27.98 8.01 -16.91
C PHE A 320 29.38 8.39 -16.42
N ALA A 321 29.77 7.83 -15.27
CA ALA A 321 31.13 7.99 -14.78
C ALA A 321 32.12 7.31 -15.75
N PRO A 322 33.40 7.71 -15.76
CA PRO A 322 34.41 7.02 -16.57
C PRO A 322 34.48 5.53 -16.22
N GLU A 323 34.78 4.67 -17.20
CA GLU A 323 34.95 3.22 -17.01
C GLU A 323 35.96 2.89 -15.90
N SER A 324 37.02 3.68 -15.77
CA SER A 324 38.02 3.57 -14.68
C SER A 324 37.42 3.77 -13.28
N LYS A 325 36.21 4.33 -13.19
CA LYS A 325 35.42 4.54 -11.97
C LYS A 325 34.15 3.70 -11.95
N GLY A 326 34.03 2.70 -12.83
CA GLY A 326 32.97 1.71 -12.88
C GLY A 326 31.79 2.05 -13.80
N GLY A 327 31.86 3.13 -14.61
CA GLY A 327 30.81 3.44 -15.60
C GLY A 327 29.44 3.79 -15.03
N TRP A 328 29.31 4.07 -13.73
CA TRP A 328 28.02 4.21 -13.04
C TRP A 328 27.21 5.43 -13.50
N PRO A 329 25.86 5.34 -13.54
CA PRO A 329 25.02 6.45 -13.91
C PRO A 329 25.10 7.59 -12.90
N ILE A 330 25.16 8.82 -13.40
CA ILE A 330 25.07 10.06 -12.64
C ILE A 330 23.70 10.65 -12.93
N VAL A 331 22.88 10.73 -11.91
CA VAL A 331 21.46 11.12 -12.00
C VAL A 331 21.25 12.43 -11.27
N GLU A 332 20.54 13.35 -11.92
CA GLU A 332 19.97 14.53 -11.30
C GLU A 332 18.50 14.19 -10.91
N PHE A 333 18.22 14.26 -9.64
CA PHE A 333 16.89 14.06 -9.10
C PHE A 333 16.10 15.37 -9.06
N GLU A 334 14.77 15.32 -9.04
CA GLU A 334 13.88 16.49 -9.01
C GLU A 334 14.16 17.45 -7.84
N ASN A 335 14.71 16.97 -6.73
CA ASN A 335 15.15 17.79 -5.60
C ASN A 335 16.47 18.57 -5.87
N GLY A 336 17.02 18.51 -7.09
CA GLY A 336 18.24 19.16 -7.50
C GLY A 336 19.55 18.44 -7.11
N ASN A 337 19.47 17.30 -6.42
CA ASN A 337 20.67 16.56 -6.04
C ASN A 337 21.21 15.74 -7.23
N ILE A 338 22.53 15.83 -7.44
CA ILE A 338 23.24 15.06 -8.48
C ILE A 338 24.03 13.94 -7.80
N VAL A 339 23.67 12.70 -8.07
CA VAL A 339 24.23 11.53 -7.37
C VAL A 339 24.75 10.50 -8.36
N THR A 340 25.91 9.89 -8.05
CA THR A 340 26.42 8.72 -8.77
C THR A 340 25.86 7.47 -8.12
N LEU A 341 25.01 6.72 -8.83
CA LEU A 341 24.38 5.52 -8.30
C LEU A 341 25.20 4.27 -8.61
N LYS A 342 25.71 3.67 -7.55
CA LYS A 342 26.45 2.39 -7.58
C LYS A 342 25.50 1.24 -7.33
N PRO A 343 25.88 -0.01 -7.70
CA PRO A 343 25.12 -1.19 -7.33
C PRO A 343 24.87 -1.26 -5.83
N ALA A 344 23.67 -1.63 -5.45
CA ALA A 344 23.23 -1.85 -4.08
C ALA A 344 22.81 -3.31 -3.91
N ALA A 345 23.05 -3.88 -2.73
CA ALA A 345 22.72 -5.25 -2.42
C ALA A 345 21.28 -5.38 -1.92
N TRP A 346 20.49 -6.26 -2.51
CA TRP A 346 19.29 -6.83 -1.90
C TRP A 346 19.68 -8.15 -1.26
N GLU A 347 19.46 -8.28 0.03
CA GLU A 347 19.97 -9.40 0.81
C GLU A 347 18.83 -10.15 1.52
N MET A 348 18.95 -11.45 1.53
CA MET A 348 18.20 -12.32 2.42
C MET A 348 19.14 -12.78 3.52
N THR A 349 18.88 -12.32 4.75
CA THR A 349 19.77 -12.55 5.89
C THR A 349 19.16 -13.51 6.91
N ASP A 350 20.01 -14.26 7.60
CA ASP A 350 19.71 -15.01 8.82
C ASP A 350 20.57 -14.48 9.97
N GLY A 351 19.99 -13.61 10.78
CA GLY A 351 20.77 -12.84 11.74
C GLY A 351 21.77 -11.93 11.02
N GLU A 352 23.06 -12.11 11.31
CA GLU A 352 24.16 -11.40 10.65
C GLU A 352 24.66 -12.10 9.38
N THR A 353 24.19 -13.32 9.11
CA THR A 353 24.65 -14.11 7.96
C THR A 353 23.79 -13.79 6.73
N VAL A 354 24.41 -13.38 5.63
CA VAL A 354 23.78 -13.23 4.32
C VAL A 354 23.61 -14.62 3.69
N LEU A 355 22.38 -15.06 3.49
CA LEU A 355 22.03 -16.34 2.87
C LEU A 355 22.01 -16.26 1.34
N ALA A 356 21.55 -15.16 0.81
CA ALA A 356 21.54 -14.85 -0.62
C ALA A 356 21.57 -13.34 -0.83
N SER A 357 22.18 -12.90 -1.92
CA SER A 357 22.18 -11.49 -2.31
C SER A 357 22.07 -11.33 -3.82
N VAL A 358 21.46 -10.23 -4.24
CA VAL A 358 21.43 -9.75 -5.61
C VAL A 358 21.91 -8.29 -5.58
N ASN A 359 22.92 -7.97 -6.37
CA ASN A 359 23.44 -6.61 -6.49
C ASN A 359 23.06 -6.05 -7.85
N GLN A 360 22.43 -4.89 -7.88
CA GLN A 360 22.06 -4.16 -9.09
C GLN A 360 22.11 -2.65 -8.84
N VAL A 361 22.27 -1.87 -9.88
CA VAL A 361 22.06 -0.41 -9.80
C VAL A 361 20.60 -0.18 -9.40
N PRO A 362 20.34 0.59 -8.30
CA PRO A 362 18.99 0.72 -7.75
C PRO A 362 18.14 1.73 -8.55
N LEU A 363 18.03 1.51 -9.86
CA LEU A 363 17.27 2.32 -10.80
C LEU A 363 16.38 1.47 -11.70
N ARG A 364 15.34 2.08 -12.22
CA ARG A 364 14.56 1.64 -13.38
C ARG A 364 14.20 2.85 -14.24
N CYS A 365 13.84 2.63 -15.51
CA CYS A 365 13.22 3.67 -16.32
C CYS A 365 11.86 4.10 -15.72
N ALA A 366 11.55 5.40 -15.80
CA ALA A 366 10.42 6.01 -15.11
C ALA A 366 9.60 6.98 -15.96
N TRP A 367 9.58 6.85 -17.26
CA TRP A 367 8.56 7.54 -18.08
C TRP A 367 7.17 6.98 -17.81
N GLY A 368 7.07 5.66 -17.57
CA GLY A 368 5.85 4.97 -17.21
C GLY A 368 6.02 4.09 -15.99
N ILE A 369 5.04 4.14 -15.07
CA ILE A 369 4.92 3.27 -13.92
C ILE A 369 3.50 2.74 -13.79
N THR A 370 3.29 1.67 -13.04
CA THR A 370 1.93 1.20 -12.79
C THR A 370 1.25 1.98 -11.66
N ILE A 371 -0.07 2.09 -11.72
CA ILE A 371 -0.91 2.70 -10.68
C ILE A 371 -0.63 2.07 -9.31
N HIS A 372 -0.43 0.74 -9.24
CA HIS A 372 -0.05 0.06 -8.00
C HIS A 372 1.27 0.58 -7.41
N LYS A 373 2.25 0.85 -8.25
CA LYS A 373 3.57 1.35 -7.82
C LYS A 373 3.55 2.84 -7.48
N SER A 374 2.56 3.59 -7.96
CA SER A 374 2.38 5.00 -7.61
C SER A 374 1.63 5.22 -6.29
N GLN A 375 1.11 4.16 -5.67
CA GLN A 375 0.40 4.29 -4.39
C GLN A 375 1.33 4.86 -3.30
N GLY A 376 0.82 5.86 -2.56
CA GLY A 376 1.61 6.62 -1.58
C GLY A 376 2.46 7.76 -2.15
N MET A 377 2.62 7.85 -3.49
CA MET A 377 3.34 8.96 -4.13
C MET A 377 2.43 10.18 -4.32
N THR A 378 3.02 11.36 -4.37
CA THR A 378 2.41 12.59 -4.88
C THR A 378 3.22 13.06 -6.09
N LEU A 379 2.53 13.41 -7.17
CA LEU A 379 3.14 13.85 -8.43
C LEU A 379 2.64 15.26 -8.75
N ASP A 380 3.52 16.12 -9.24
CA ASP A 380 3.13 17.45 -9.71
C ASP A 380 2.29 17.35 -10.97
N ALA A 381 2.66 16.44 -11.88
CA ALA A 381 1.93 16.14 -13.10
C ALA A 381 1.98 14.66 -13.46
N ALA A 382 0.88 14.14 -14.01
CA ALA A 382 0.80 12.77 -14.49
C ALA A 382 -0.08 12.62 -15.72
N VAL A 383 0.37 11.82 -16.69
CA VAL A 383 -0.43 11.35 -17.82
C VAL A 383 -0.99 9.98 -17.48
N MET A 384 -2.30 9.79 -17.55
CA MET A 384 -2.95 8.56 -17.09
C MET A 384 -3.76 7.89 -18.21
N ASP A 385 -3.46 6.63 -18.47
CA ASP A 385 -4.31 5.77 -19.29
C ASP A 385 -5.20 4.90 -18.39
N LEU A 386 -6.44 5.30 -18.20
CA LEU A 386 -7.41 4.62 -17.33
C LEU A 386 -8.45 3.80 -18.12
N ARG A 387 -8.22 3.57 -19.43
CA ARG A 387 -9.14 2.79 -20.28
C ARG A 387 -9.21 1.32 -19.89
N ARG A 388 -8.12 0.76 -19.37
CA ARG A 388 -7.99 -0.67 -19.01
C ARG A 388 -7.88 -0.91 -17.52
N THR A 389 -8.50 -0.07 -16.69
CA THR A 389 -8.60 -0.33 -15.25
C THR A 389 -9.40 -1.60 -15.01
N PHE A 390 -8.89 -2.49 -14.13
CA PHE A 390 -9.48 -3.81 -13.91
C PHE A 390 -9.89 -4.06 -12.45
N ALA A 391 -9.38 -3.29 -11.50
CA ALA A 391 -9.70 -3.42 -10.08
C ALA A 391 -10.44 -2.19 -9.54
N PRO A 392 -11.40 -2.37 -8.61
CA PRO A 392 -12.01 -1.26 -7.89
C PRO A 392 -10.94 -0.40 -7.19
N GLY A 393 -11.15 0.91 -7.11
CA GLY A 393 -10.23 1.86 -6.51
C GLY A 393 -9.02 2.24 -7.38
N MET A 394 -8.78 1.54 -8.50
CA MET A 394 -7.61 1.81 -9.35
C MET A 394 -7.63 3.23 -9.93
N GLY A 395 -8.77 3.67 -10.47
CA GLY A 395 -8.92 5.03 -10.98
C GLY A 395 -8.82 6.07 -9.85
N TYR A 396 -9.44 5.81 -8.71
CA TYR A 396 -9.32 6.65 -7.53
C TYR A 396 -7.86 6.82 -7.06
N VAL A 397 -7.09 5.73 -7.02
CA VAL A 397 -5.66 5.80 -6.69
C VAL A 397 -4.91 6.64 -7.71
N ALA A 398 -5.10 6.40 -9.01
CA ALA A 398 -4.41 7.15 -10.06
C ALA A 398 -4.73 8.65 -9.98
N LEU A 399 -6.01 9.02 -9.99
CA LEU A 399 -6.46 10.41 -9.94
C LEU A 399 -6.00 11.14 -8.67
N SER A 400 -5.86 10.41 -7.56
CA SER A 400 -5.37 10.96 -6.30
C SER A 400 -3.84 11.16 -6.25
N ARG A 401 -3.09 10.81 -7.29
CA ARG A 401 -1.63 11.01 -7.33
C ARG A 401 -1.25 12.46 -7.56
N VAL A 402 -2.02 13.20 -8.33
CA VAL A 402 -1.76 14.63 -8.58
C VAL A 402 -2.45 15.52 -7.55
N GLU A 403 -1.88 16.69 -7.34
CA GLU A 403 -2.38 17.62 -6.32
C GLU A 403 -3.58 18.43 -6.81
N ASN A 404 -3.65 18.70 -8.10
CA ASN A 404 -4.68 19.56 -8.70
C ASN A 404 -5.04 19.09 -10.11
N LEU A 405 -6.14 19.63 -10.63
CA LEU A 405 -6.63 19.30 -11.96
C LEU A 405 -5.68 19.74 -13.08
N GLY A 406 -4.88 20.79 -12.85
CA GLY A 406 -3.89 21.29 -13.82
C GLY A 406 -2.80 20.27 -14.14
N GLY A 407 -2.32 19.52 -13.14
CA GLY A 407 -1.32 18.46 -13.31
C GLY A 407 -1.91 17.11 -13.81
N LEU A 408 -3.24 17.03 -14.02
CA LEU A 408 -3.91 15.82 -14.51
C LEU A 408 -4.01 15.83 -16.03
N TYR A 409 -3.44 14.84 -16.70
CA TYR A 409 -3.58 14.60 -18.14
C TYR A 409 -4.12 13.20 -18.37
N LEU A 410 -5.14 13.05 -19.22
CA LEU A 410 -5.77 11.77 -19.51
C LEU A 410 -5.61 11.37 -20.97
N GLU A 411 -5.10 10.17 -21.23
CA GLU A 411 -5.21 9.54 -22.54
C GLU A 411 -6.60 8.95 -22.78
N GLY A 412 -7.29 8.59 -21.71
CA GLY A 412 -8.66 8.10 -21.70
C GLY A 412 -9.01 7.46 -20.36
N ILE A 413 -10.31 7.33 -20.11
CA ILE A 413 -10.88 6.80 -18.89
C ILE A 413 -12.09 5.92 -19.20
N SER A 414 -12.21 4.79 -18.52
CA SER A 414 -13.35 3.88 -18.61
C SER A 414 -14.32 4.09 -17.44
N GLU A 415 -15.56 3.68 -17.58
CA GLU A 415 -16.54 3.69 -16.49
C GLU A 415 -16.04 2.92 -15.25
N ARG A 416 -15.26 1.88 -15.47
CA ARG A 416 -14.69 1.08 -14.38
C ARG A 416 -13.67 1.86 -13.52
N ALA A 417 -13.06 2.91 -14.06
CA ALA A 417 -12.15 3.76 -13.30
C ALA A 417 -12.85 4.54 -12.18
N PHE A 418 -14.18 4.73 -12.29
CA PHE A 418 -15.00 5.37 -11.25
C PHE A 418 -15.45 4.40 -10.16
N SER A 419 -15.18 3.09 -10.31
CA SER A 419 -15.62 2.10 -9.35
C SER A 419 -14.68 2.04 -8.14
N VAL A 420 -15.27 1.93 -6.95
CA VAL A 420 -14.59 1.65 -5.68
C VAL A 420 -15.12 0.35 -5.08
N SER A 421 -14.43 -0.20 -4.09
CA SER A 421 -14.86 -1.42 -3.42
C SER A 421 -16.21 -1.22 -2.73
N ALA A 422 -17.18 -2.11 -2.98
CA ALA A 422 -18.47 -2.10 -2.30
C ALA A 422 -18.29 -2.26 -0.78
N ASP A 423 -17.35 -3.12 -0.35
CA ASP A 423 -17.04 -3.31 1.06
C ASP A 423 -16.52 -2.02 1.70
N ALA A 424 -15.70 -1.24 0.98
CA ALA A 424 -15.21 0.04 1.47
C ALA A 424 -16.35 1.06 1.66
N VAL A 425 -17.33 1.07 0.73
CA VAL A 425 -18.51 1.94 0.84
C VAL A 425 -19.36 1.55 2.05
N LEU A 426 -19.57 0.26 2.29
CA LEU A 426 -20.31 -0.24 3.45
C LEU A 426 -19.61 0.10 4.78
N LEU A 427 -18.27 0.01 4.81
CA LEU A 427 -17.47 0.31 6.00
C LEU A 427 -17.41 1.82 6.31
N ASP A 428 -17.45 2.69 5.33
CA ASP A 428 -17.18 4.13 5.49
C ASP A 428 -18.13 4.79 6.52
N GLY A 429 -19.41 4.45 6.49
CA GLY A 429 -20.41 4.98 7.43
C GLY A 429 -20.09 4.63 8.87
N SER A 430 -19.76 3.37 9.14
CA SER A 430 -19.42 2.89 10.48
C SER A 430 -18.10 3.48 10.99
N LEU A 431 -17.10 3.63 10.12
CA LEU A 431 -15.82 4.25 10.46
C LEU A 431 -15.96 5.73 10.81
N ARG A 432 -16.79 6.48 10.06
CA ARG A 432 -17.10 7.89 10.35
C ARG A 432 -17.79 8.04 11.69
N GLU A 433 -18.78 7.19 11.95
CA GLU A 433 -19.52 7.21 13.21
C GLU A 433 -18.62 6.84 14.41
N ALA A 434 -17.79 5.80 14.29
CA ALA A 434 -16.81 5.44 15.31
C ALA A 434 -15.84 6.60 15.61
N SER A 435 -15.39 7.31 14.57
CA SER A 435 -14.51 8.47 14.74
C SER A 435 -15.23 9.66 15.39
N ARG A 436 -16.50 9.88 15.09
CA ARG A 436 -17.31 10.93 15.73
C ARG A 436 -17.42 10.68 17.24
N ARG A 437 -17.75 9.41 17.61
CA ARG A 437 -17.83 9.01 19.03
C ARG A 437 -16.48 9.18 19.75
N ALA A 438 -15.36 8.81 19.08
CA ALA A 438 -14.03 9.01 19.64
C ALA A 438 -13.71 10.50 19.88
N SER A 439 -14.08 11.40 18.97
CA SER A 439 -13.93 12.87 19.17
C SER A 439 -14.77 13.37 20.32
N GLU A 440 -16.02 12.91 20.46
CA GLU A 440 -16.90 13.27 21.57
C GLU A 440 -16.36 12.78 22.91
N LEU A 441 -15.88 11.54 22.95
CA LEU A 441 -15.27 10.95 24.15
C LEU A 441 -14.00 11.71 24.55
N LEU A 442 -13.17 12.11 23.58
CA LEU A 442 -11.99 12.93 23.83
C LEU A 442 -12.36 14.29 24.43
N ALA A 443 -13.44 14.90 23.94
CA ALA A 443 -13.91 16.20 24.41
C ALA A 443 -14.52 16.13 25.82
N SER A 444 -15.21 15.04 26.19
CA SER A 444 -15.84 14.86 27.51
C SER A 444 -14.89 14.38 28.58
N ASP A 445 -14.13 13.33 28.30
CA ASP A 445 -13.36 12.57 29.29
C ASP A 445 -11.84 12.73 29.12
N GLY A 446 -11.42 13.47 28.11
CA GLY A 446 -10.01 13.68 27.78
C GLY A 446 -9.29 12.39 27.38
N THR A 447 -7.98 12.35 27.61
CA THR A 447 -7.14 11.18 27.25
C THR A 447 -7.36 9.96 28.15
N ALA A 448 -7.95 10.14 29.34
CA ALA A 448 -8.17 9.05 30.29
C ALA A 448 -9.05 7.93 29.70
N ALA A 449 -10.02 8.31 28.87
CA ALA A 449 -10.91 7.36 28.18
C ALA A 449 -10.19 6.39 27.23
N PHE A 450 -8.98 6.73 26.78
CA PHE A 450 -8.20 5.94 25.82
C PHE A 450 -7.11 5.10 26.46
N VAL A 451 -6.75 5.38 27.71
CA VAL A 451 -5.72 4.64 28.47
C VAL A 451 -6.28 3.30 29.01
N THR A 452 -7.59 3.24 29.25
CA THR A 452 -8.25 2.09 29.90
C THR A 452 -8.70 0.97 28.97
N ASN A 453 -8.71 1.17 27.65
CA ASN A 453 -9.17 0.19 26.67
C ASN A 453 -8.24 -1.04 26.47
N ASN A 454 -7.19 -1.19 27.27
CA ASN A 454 -6.38 -2.42 27.31
C ASN A 454 -6.84 -3.44 28.37
N ALA A 455 -7.88 -3.12 29.16
CA ALA A 455 -8.49 -4.05 30.11
C ALA A 455 -9.95 -3.59 30.39
N GLU A 456 -10.90 -4.46 30.03
CA GLU A 456 -12.31 -4.42 30.46
C GLU A 456 -13.23 -3.35 29.80
N ASP A 457 -13.89 -3.67 28.68
CA ASP A 457 -15.38 -3.63 28.59
C ASP A 457 -15.88 -4.20 27.24
N ASP A 458 -16.45 -5.40 27.28
CA ASP A 458 -16.56 -6.26 26.07
C ASP A 458 -17.96 -6.41 25.49
N SER A 459 -19.01 -5.81 26.09
CA SER A 459 -20.37 -6.23 25.72
C SER A 459 -21.19 -5.25 24.88
N ALA A 460 -20.98 -3.94 25.04
CA ALA A 460 -21.85 -2.95 24.38
C ALA A 460 -21.49 -2.67 22.91
N ASN A 461 -20.17 -2.57 22.60
CA ASN A 461 -19.72 -2.22 21.25
C ASN A 461 -19.82 -3.36 20.22
N GLN A 462 -19.74 -4.63 20.64
CA GLN A 462 -19.92 -5.76 19.75
C GLN A 462 -21.36 -5.92 19.27
N GLN A 463 -22.34 -5.62 20.12
CA GLN A 463 -23.75 -5.68 19.72
C GLN A 463 -24.09 -4.62 18.66
N GLU A 464 -23.59 -3.40 18.79
CA GLU A 464 -23.89 -2.34 17.84
C GLU A 464 -23.19 -2.53 16.47
N PHE A 465 -21.94 -2.96 16.44
CA PHE A 465 -21.24 -3.26 15.18
C PHE A 465 -21.90 -4.42 14.41
N ASN A 466 -22.35 -5.43 15.13
CA ASN A 466 -23.10 -6.55 14.55
C ASN A 466 -24.53 -6.16 14.13
N ILE A 467 -25.17 -5.21 14.80
CA ILE A 467 -26.48 -4.67 14.40
C ILE A 467 -26.36 -3.93 13.06
N PHE A 468 -25.29 -3.15 12.84
CA PHE A 468 -25.03 -2.47 11.56
C PHE A 468 -24.70 -3.45 10.44
N LYS A 469 -23.92 -4.50 10.71
CA LYS A 469 -23.63 -5.58 9.75
C LYS A 469 -24.92 -6.32 9.36
N ASN A 470 -25.75 -6.67 10.31
CA ASN A 470 -27.05 -7.33 10.07
C ASN A 470 -28.08 -6.43 9.38
N ALA A 471 -28.03 -5.12 9.57
CA ALA A 471 -28.86 -4.16 8.84
C ALA A 471 -28.42 -4.01 7.37
N ALA A 472 -27.11 -4.10 7.10
CA ALA A 472 -26.57 -4.11 5.74
C ALA A 472 -26.95 -5.39 4.99
N ASP A 473 -26.86 -6.56 5.65
CA ASP A 473 -27.30 -7.85 5.11
C ASP A 473 -28.83 -7.91 4.87
N GLY A 474 -29.62 -7.19 5.68
CA GLY A 474 -31.06 -7.04 5.48
C GLY A 474 -31.45 -6.19 4.26
N VAL A 475 -30.62 -5.23 3.88
CA VAL A 475 -30.84 -4.39 2.71
C VAL A 475 -30.49 -5.12 1.40
N THR A 476 -29.47 -5.98 1.42
CA THR A 476 -29.09 -6.80 0.25
C THR A 476 -30.12 -7.86 -0.08
N ASN A 477 -30.81 -8.40 0.92
CA ASN A 477 -31.90 -9.38 0.72
C ASN A 477 -33.25 -8.75 0.32
N GLY A 478 -33.40 -7.44 0.43
CA GLY A 478 -34.63 -6.71 0.03
C GLY A 478 -34.66 -6.25 -1.44
N VAL A 479 -33.53 -6.29 -2.15
CA VAL A 479 -33.42 -5.79 -3.54
C VAL A 479 -33.47 -6.91 -4.60
N THR A 480 -33.56 -8.18 -4.20
CA THR A 480 -33.69 -9.32 -5.14
C THR A 480 -35.12 -9.62 -5.63
N GLY A 481 -36.06 -8.69 -5.48
CA GLY A 481 -37.42 -8.78 -5.99
C GLY A 481 -37.67 -7.82 -7.15
N GLY A 482 -37.25 -8.15 -8.36
CA GLY A 482 -37.76 -7.48 -9.55
C GLY A 482 -36.78 -7.02 -10.61
N VAL A 483 -35.98 -7.91 -11.16
CA VAL A 483 -35.48 -7.73 -12.56
C VAL A 483 -35.52 -9.10 -13.22
N THR A 484 -36.52 -9.29 -14.06
CA THR A 484 -36.69 -10.44 -14.94
C THR A 484 -35.71 -10.33 -16.09
N GLU A 485 -34.97 -11.42 -16.31
CA GLU A 485 -34.31 -11.88 -17.53
C GLU A 485 -34.09 -10.91 -18.70
N VAL A 486 -32.84 -10.60 -18.97
CA VAL A 486 -32.28 -10.68 -20.33
C VAL A 486 -30.91 -11.37 -20.21
N VAL A 487 -30.94 -12.69 -20.37
CA VAL A 487 -29.74 -13.48 -20.68
C VAL A 487 -29.48 -13.29 -22.17
N THR A 488 -28.48 -12.52 -22.51
CA THR A 488 -27.83 -12.66 -23.81
C THR A 488 -26.57 -13.46 -23.59
N GLU A 489 -26.58 -14.66 -24.17
CA GLU A 489 -25.43 -15.53 -24.41
C GLU A 489 -24.27 -14.67 -24.96
N ILE A 490 -23.18 -14.63 -24.24
CA ILE A 490 -21.88 -14.19 -24.77
C ILE A 490 -21.04 -15.45 -24.87
N ASP A 491 -20.73 -15.79 -26.11
CA ASP A 491 -19.85 -16.86 -26.52
C ASP A 491 -18.57 -16.90 -25.71
N ASN A 492 -18.30 -18.08 -25.15
CA ASN A 492 -16.99 -18.49 -24.64
C ASN A 492 -16.14 -18.89 -25.82
N ASP A 493 -15.41 -17.96 -26.40
CA ASP A 493 -14.27 -18.32 -27.22
C ASP A 493 -13.12 -17.34 -27.08
N GLU A 494 -11.97 -17.92 -26.73
CA GLU A 494 -10.61 -17.42 -26.90
C GLU A 494 -10.16 -16.18 -26.11
N PHE A 495 -9.76 -16.40 -24.85
CA PHE A 495 -8.59 -15.70 -24.31
C PHE A 495 -7.73 -16.68 -23.50
N SER A 496 -6.78 -17.29 -24.18
CA SER A 496 -5.63 -17.90 -23.53
C SER A 496 -4.76 -16.79 -22.95
N PHE A 497 -4.65 -16.76 -21.63
CA PHE A 497 -3.64 -15.98 -20.95
C PHE A 497 -2.42 -16.89 -20.75
N ASP A 498 -1.52 -16.85 -21.70
CA ASP A 498 -0.15 -17.30 -21.50
C ASP A 498 0.68 -16.15 -20.92
N ASP A 499 1.30 -16.48 -19.81
CA ASP A 499 2.52 -15.94 -19.22
C ASP A 499 2.79 -14.42 -19.30
N GLU A 500 2.70 -13.75 -18.11
CA GLU A 500 3.76 -12.88 -17.57
C GLU A 500 3.19 -12.00 -16.43
N PHE A 501 3.53 -12.41 -15.21
CA PHE A 501 3.48 -11.51 -14.05
C PHE A 501 4.86 -11.43 -13.40
#